data_ff19ddcc5fde1103b22cd927c3f291a7
#
_entry.id   ff19ddcc5fde1103b22cd927c3f291a7
#
_cell.length_a   1.000
_cell.length_b   1.000
_cell.length_c   1.000
_cell.angle_alpha   90.00
_cell.angle_beta   90.00
_cell.angle_gamma   90.00
#
_symmetry.space_group_name_H-M   'P 1'
#
loop_
_entity.id
_entity.type
_entity.pdbx_description
1 polymer ?
#
loop_
_entity_poly.entity_id
_entity_poly.type
_entity_poly.pdbx_seq_one_letter_code
_entity_poly.pdbx_strand_id
1 'polypeptide(L)'
;MPHRLSKSRFAAGTQCHKLLWWKVHEPLAVELQPDKVLQDRFDQGAEVGARARDRFPGGVLVDLPHHAVEERVALTRKLIADGAPAIFETSFLADNTFVAVDVLQPQRVEKVEKQMIEAVS
;
A
#
# COMPACT_ATOMS: atom_id res chain seq x y z
N MET A 1 -9.50 -7.73 18.43
CA MET A 1 -8.45 -7.78 17.40
C MET A 1 -7.44 -6.69 17.65
N PRO A 2 -6.15 -6.97 17.63
CA PRO A 2 -5.16 -5.90 17.70
C PRO A 2 -5.29 -5.00 16.48
N HIS A 3 -5.21 -3.71 16.71
CA HIS A 3 -5.27 -2.72 15.64
C HIS A 3 -3.91 -2.65 14.94
N ARG A 4 -3.92 -2.65 13.61
CA ARG A 4 -2.70 -2.55 12.81
C ARG A 4 -2.37 -1.10 12.53
N LEU A 5 -1.07 -0.80 12.55
CA LEU A 5 -0.59 0.49 12.08
C LEU A 5 -0.54 0.51 10.55
N SER A 6 -0.98 1.60 9.95
CA SER A 6 -0.86 1.87 8.52
C SER A 6 -0.35 3.29 8.31
N LYS A 7 0.10 3.60 7.10
CA LYS A 7 0.54 4.95 6.74
C LYS A 7 -0.53 6.00 7.05
N SER A 8 -1.79 5.72 6.69
CA SER A 8 -2.89 6.65 6.92
C SER A 8 -3.18 6.86 8.41
N ARG A 9 -3.10 5.80 9.21
CA ARG A 9 -3.27 5.89 10.67
C ARG A 9 -2.11 6.62 11.32
N PHE A 10 -0.88 6.35 10.89
CA PHE A 10 0.30 7.07 11.36
C PHE A 10 0.18 8.57 11.07
N ALA A 11 -0.17 8.93 9.83
CA ALA A 11 -0.37 10.32 9.43
C ALA A 11 -1.49 10.99 10.25
N ALA A 12 -2.60 10.30 10.47
CA ALA A 12 -3.69 10.81 11.30
C ALA A 12 -3.24 11.06 12.75
N GLY A 13 -2.48 10.13 13.33
CA GLY A 13 -1.97 10.26 14.70
C GLY A 13 -0.97 11.38 14.89
N THR A 14 -0.13 11.66 13.88
CA THR A 14 0.80 12.78 13.89
C THR A 14 0.08 14.12 13.75
N GLN A 15 -1.03 14.13 13.03
CA GLN A 15 -1.86 15.32 12.86
C GLN A 15 -2.71 15.60 14.10
N CYS A 16 -3.39 14.59 14.64
CA CYS A 16 -4.28 14.72 15.77
C CYS A 16 -4.58 13.34 16.37
N HIS A 17 -4.29 13.12 17.65
CA HIS A 17 -4.56 11.85 18.33
C HIS A 17 -6.06 11.50 18.33
N LYS A 18 -6.92 12.50 18.46
CA LYS A 18 -8.36 12.30 18.43
C LYS A 18 -8.83 11.81 17.06
N LEU A 19 -8.23 12.31 15.96
CA LEU A 19 -8.52 11.84 14.61
C LEU A 19 -8.14 10.37 14.46
N LEU A 20 -6.99 9.95 14.98
CA LEU A 20 -6.59 8.56 14.98
C LEU A 20 -7.58 7.69 15.73
N TRP A 21 -8.01 8.13 16.92
CA TRP A 21 -9.00 7.42 17.72
C TRP A 21 -10.30 7.20 16.92
N TRP A 22 -10.80 8.25 16.27
CA TRP A 22 -12.00 8.17 15.44
C TRP A 22 -11.84 7.16 14.29
N LYS A 23 -10.70 7.20 13.59
CA LYS A 23 -10.45 6.28 12.47
C LYS A 23 -10.34 4.82 12.89
N VAL A 24 -9.90 4.57 14.11
CA VAL A 24 -9.76 3.20 14.63
C VAL A 24 -11.08 2.69 15.21
N HIS A 25 -11.76 3.50 15.99
CA HIS A 25 -12.93 3.07 16.76
C HIS A 25 -14.28 3.42 16.13
N GLU A 26 -14.34 4.51 15.37
CA GLU A 26 -15.56 5.00 14.72
C GLU A 26 -15.31 5.33 13.24
N PRO A 27 -14.86 4.36 12.44
CA PRO A 27 -14.43 4.64 11.05
C PRO A 27 -15.55 5.10 10.13
N LEU A 28 -16.82 4.83 10.50
CA LEU A 28 -17.98 5.23 9.72
C LEU A 28 -18.62 6.53 10.21
N ALA A 29 -18.00 7.22 11.17
CA ALA A 29 -18.51 8.47 11.70
C ALA A 29 -18.68 9.52 10.60
N VAL A 30 -19.75 10.30 10.68
CA VAL A 30 -20.05 11.35 9.68
C VAL A 30 -18.92 12.37 9.61
N GLU A 31 -18.27 12.66 10.72
CA GLU A 31 -17.15 13.59 10.81
C GLU A 31 -15.92 13.16 10.01
N LEU A 32 -15.81 11.87 9.70
CA LEU A 32 -14.73 11.31 8.90
C LEU A 32 -15.08 11.21 7.41
N GLN A 33 -16.33 11.44 7.03
CA GLN A 33 -16.74 11.34 5.63
C GLN A 33 -16.10 12.46 4.82
N PRO A 34 -15.55 12.16 3.64
CA PRO A 34 -14.94 13.18 2.80
C PRO A 34 -15.98 14.17 2.29
N ASP A 35 -15.64 15.46 2.29
CA ASP A 35 -16.42 16.45 1.57
C ASP A 35 -16.20 16.29 0.04
N LYS A 36 -16.90 17.11 -0.75
CA LYS A 36 -16.79 17.03 -2.21
C LYS A 36 -15.36 17.26 -2.70
N VAL A 37 -14.64 18.22 -2.12
CA VAL A 37 -13.26 18.57 -2.53
C VAL A 37 -12.32 17.38 -2.26
N LEU A 38 -12.45 16.76 -1.08
CA LEU A 38 -11.63 15.61 -0.73
C LEU A 38 -11.99 14.39 -1.58
N GLN A 39 -13.28 14.18 -1.88
CA GLN A 39 -13.73 13.11 -2.75
C GLN A 39 -13.18 13.29 -4.18
N ASP A 40 -13.19 14.51 -4.70
CA ASP A 40 -12.62 14.81 -6.02
C ASP A 40 -11.12 14.48 -6.05
N ARG A 41 -10.39 14.76 -4.99
CA ARG A 41 -8.97 14.40 -4.87
C ARG A 41 -8.75 12.89 -4.86
N PHE A 42 -9.62 12.13 -4.19
CA PHE A 42 -9.55 10.67 -4.21
C PHE A 42 -9.81 10.12 -5.61
N ASP A 43 -10.79 10.68 -6.31
CA ASP A 43 -11.13 10.27 -7.68
C ASP A 43 -9.99 10.55 -8.65
N GLN A 44 -9.35 11.73 -8.54
CA GLN A 44 -8.16 12.08 -9.31
C GLN A 44 -6.99 11.13 -9.01
N GLY A 45 -6.77 10.79 -7.73
CA GLY A 45 -5.74 9.84 -7.33
C GLY A 45 -5.96 8.46 -7.94
N ALA A 46 -7.20 7.98 -7.97
CA ALA A 46 -7.56 6.71 -8.59
C ALA A 46 -7.31 6.73 -10.10
N GLU A 47 -7.63 7.82 -10.78
CA GLU A 47 -7.36 7.98 -12.22
C GLU A 47 -5.86 7.99 -12.52
N VAL A 48 -5.08 8.74 -11.74
CA VAL A 48 -3.62 8.78 -11.87
C VAL A 48 -3.03 7.39 -11.66
N GLY A 49 -3.50 6.66 -10.66
CA GLY A 49 -3.07 5.28 -10.42
C GLY A 49 -3.36 4.35 -11.58
N ALA A 50 -4.54 4.47 -12.18
CA ALA A 50 -4.92 3.68 -13.36
C ALA A 50 -4.01 3.99 -14.57
N ARG A 51 -3.72 5.26 -14.82
CA ARG A 51 -2.81 5.68 -15.90
C ARG A 51 -1.36 5.26 -15.65
N ALA A 52 -0.92 5.26 -14.39
CA ALA A 52 0.42 4.84 -14.03
C ALA A 52 0.67 3.38 -14.40
N ARG A 53 -0.36 2.53 -14.31
CA ARG A 53 -0.27 1.12 -14.69
C ARG A 53 0.07 0.90 -16.17
N ASP A 54 -0.35 1.80 -17.04
CA ASP A 54 -0.05 1.72 -18.47
C ASP A 54 1.43 1.88 -18.78
N ARG A 55 2.20 2.46 -17.87
CA ARG A 55 3.65 2.61 -18.01
C ARG A 55 4.46 1.35 -17.69
N PHE A 56 3.79 0.32 -17.16
CA PHE A 56 4.44 -0.92 -16.76
C PHE A 56 3.77 -2.10 -17.47
N PRO A 57 4.04 -2.30 -18.79
CA PRO A 57 3.45 -3.39 -19.54
C PRO A 57 3.79 -4.76 -18.93
N GLY A 58 2.81 -5.63 -18.86
CA GLY A 58 2.96 -6.93 -18.23
C GLY A 58 2.84 -6.92 -16.70
N GLY A 59 2.58 -5.78 -16.09
CA GLY A 59 2.32 -5.67 -14.65
C GLY A 59 1.02 -6.38 -14.24
N VAL A 60 1.00 -6.85 -13.01
CA VAL A 60 -0.13 -7.60 -12.44
C VAL A 60 -0.73 -6.82 -11.27
N LEU A 61 -2.05 -6.65 -11.27
CA LEU A 61 -2.78 -6.00 -10.20
C LEU A 61 -3.14 -7.00 -9.10
N VAL A 62 -2.90 -6.62 -7.85
CA VAL A 62 -3.42 -7.34 -6.69
C VAL A 62 -4.88 -6.92 -6.51
N ASP A 63 -5.77 -7.59 -7.23
CA ASP A 63 -7.20 -7.24 -7.31
C ASP A 63 -7.99 -7.99 -6.22
N LEU A 64 -7.80 -7.55 -5.00
CA LEU A 64 -8.50 -8.10 -3.83
C LEU A 64 -9.07 -6.97 -2.98
N PRO A 65 -10.14 -7.21 -2.20
CA PRO A 65 -10.69 -6.19 -1.32
C PRO A 65 -9.66 -5.66 -0.31
N HIS A 66 -9.77 -4.39 0.04
CA HIS A 66 -8.83 -3.76 0.98
C HIS A 66 -8.81 -4.43 2.36
N HIS A 67 -9.92 -5.03 2.80
CA HIS A 67 -10.00 -5.73 4.09
C HIS A 67 -9.37 -7.13 4.08
N ALA A 68 -9.13 -7.71 2.89
CA ALA A 68 -8.53 -9.03 2.73
C ALA A 68 -6.99 -8.94 2.85
N VAL A 69 -6.48 -8.48 3.99
CA VAL A 69 -5.06 -8.17 4.18
C VAL A 69 -4.17 -9.38 4.01
N GLU A 70 -4.51 -10.51 4.63
CA GLU A 70 -3.71 -11.73 4.57
C GLU A 70 -3.64 -12.28 3.14
N GLU A 71 -4.76 -12.28 2.43
CA GLU A 71 -4.84 -12.73 1.04
C GLU A 71 -4.05 -11.82 0.10
N ARG A 72 -4.12 -10.50 0.34
CA ARG A 72 -3.35 -9.53 -0.43
C ARG A 72 -1.84 -9.73 -0.24
N VAL A 73 -1.41 -9.95 0.99
CA VAL A 73 0.01 -10.22 1.32
C VAL A 73 0.46 -11.52 0.68
N ALA A 74 -0.35 -12.57 0.77
CA ALA A 74 -0.03 -13.87 0.15
C ALA A 74 0.09 -13.77 -1.36
N LEU A 75 -0.85 -13.07 -2.02
CA LEU A 75 -0.81 -12.87 -3.47
C LEU A 75 0.41 -12.03 -3.88
N THR A 76 0.75 -11.00 -3.13
CA THR A 76 1.95 -10.18 -3.36
C THR A 76 3.21 -11.05 -3.34
N ARG A 77 3.37 -11.90 -2.34
CA ARG A 77 4.50 -12.83 -2.24
C ARG A 77 4.56 -13.80 -3.41
N LYS A 78 3.41 -14.34 -3.81
CA LYS A 78 3.31 -15.25 -4.94
C LYS A 78 3.75 -14.58 -6.25
N LEU A 79 3.27 -13.35 -6.50
CA LEU A 79 3.62 -12.61 -7.71
C LEU A 79 5.10 -12.25 -7.76
N ILE A 80 5.71 -11.93 -6.61
CA ILE A 80 7.17 -11.71 -6.54
C ILE A 80 7.91 -13.00 -6.88
N ALA A 81 7.51 -14.13 -6.32
CA ALA A 81 8.13 -15.43 -6.57
C ALA A 81 7.97 -15.87 -8.03
N ASP A 82 6.84 -15.55 -8.66
CA ASP A 82 6.55 -15.88 -10.06
C ASP A 82 7.33 -14.98 -11.05
N GLY A 83 8.03 -13.95 -10.57
CA GLY A 83 8.84 -13.09 -11.39
C GLY A 83 8.07 -12.03 -12.18
N ALA A 84 6.92 -11.58 -11.69
CA ALA A 84 6.15 -10.53 -12.35
C ALA A 84 7.03 -9.27 -12.57
N PRO A 85 6.98 -8.63 -13.75
CA PRO A 85 7.83 -7.47 -14.04
C PRO A 85 7.45 -6.23 -13.23
N ALA A 86 6.17 -6.09 -12.89
CA ALA A 86 5.66 -5.07 -11.99
C ALA A 86 4.41 -5.59 -11.30
N ILE A 87 4.16 -5.15 -10.08
CA ILE A 87 3.00 -5.53 -9.29
C ILE A 87 2.35 -4.26 -8.77
N PHE A 88 1.05 -4.12 -9.01
CA PHE A 88 0.29 -2.95 -8.58
C PHE A 88 -0.50 -3.24 -7.31
N GLU A 89 -0.58 -2.24 -6.42
CA GLU A 89 -1.34 -2.32 -5.18
C GLU A 89 -0.85 -3.45 -4.27
N THR A 90 0.47 -3.60 -4.16
CA THR A 90 1.08 -4.62 -3.31
C THR A 90 0.82 -4.34 -1.83
N SER A 91 0.81 -5.39 -1.03
CA SER A 91 0.57 -5.28 0.40
C SER A 91 1.60 -6.08 1.18
N PHE A 92 2.13 -5.46 2.22
CA PHE A 92 3.11 -6.04 3.13
C PHE A 92 2.66 -5.89 4.57
N LEU A 93 2.94 -6.90 5.38
CA LEU A 93 2.61 -6.91 6.79
C LEU A 93 3.81 -7.42 7.58
N ALA A 94 4.29 -6.64 8.53
CA ALA A 94 5.36 -7.00 9.45
C ALA A 94 5.18 -6.24 10.77
N ASP A 95 5.42 -6.92 11.90
CA ASP A 95 5.35 -6.34 13.23
C ASP A 95 4.05 -5.54 13.49
N ASN A 96 2.92 -6.10 13.07
CA ASN A 96 1.61 -5.46 13.16
C ASN A 96 1.51 -4.13 12.40
N THR A 97 2.40 -3.91 11.43
CA THR A 97 2.41 -2.73 10.56
C THR A 97 2.07 -3.15 9.14
N PHE A 98 1.08 -2.47 8.56
CA PHE A 98 0.63 -2.69 7.19
C PHE A 98 1.17 -1.60 6.27
N VAL A 99 1.71 -2.01 5.12
CA VAL A 99 2.20 -1.11 4.08
C VAL A 99 1.59 -1.51 2.75
N ALA A 100 1.05 -0.53 2.04
CA ALA A 100 0.61 -0.69 0.65
C ALA A 100 1.53 0.12 -0.27
N VAL A 101 1.93 -0.48 -1.38
CA VAL A 101 2.80 0.15 -2.38
C VAL A 101 2.07 0.17 -3.71
N ASP A 102 1.97 1.34 -4.33
CA ASP A 102 1.21 1.52 -5.57
C ASP A 102 1.82 0.74 -6.73
N VAL A 103 3.13 0.80 -6.91
CA VAL A 103 3.86 0.07 -7.94
C VAL A 103 5.12 -0.53 -7.36
N LEU A 104 5.28 -1.84 -7.48
CA LEU A 104 6.48 -2.56 -7.09
C LEU A 104 7.12 -3.20 -8.31
N GLN A 105 8.40 -2.93 -8.53
CA GLN A 105 9.21 -3.62 -9.54
C GLN A 105 10.24 -4.51 -8.85
N PRO A 106 9.98 -5.82 -8.74
CA PRO A 106 10.94 -6.72 -8.11
C PRO A 106 12.25 -6.78 -8.89
N GLN A 107 13.38 -6.73 -8.19
CA GLN A 107 14.71 -6.90 -8.77
C GLN A 107 15.34 -8.19 -8.26
N ARG A 108 16.29 -8.74 -9.03
CA ARG A 108 17.00 -9.95 -8.60
C ARG A 108 17.82 -9.65 -7.35
N VAL A 109 17.66 -10.49 -6.34
CA VAL A 109 18.33 -10.35 -5.03
C VAL A 109 19.84 -10.28 -5.17
N GLU A 110 20.43 -11.12 -6.01
CA GLU A 110 21.88 -11.13 -6.27
C GLU A 110 22.42 -9.77 -6.67
N LYS A 111 21.71 -9.05 -7.51
CA LYS A 111 22.12 -7.72 -7.95
C LYS A 111 22.05 -6.71 -6.80
N VAL A 112 21.05 -6.79 -5.97
CA VAL A 112 20.87 -5.92 -4.80
C VAL A 112 21.97 -6.19 -3.77
N GLU A 113 22.24 -7.44 -3.45
CA GLU A 113 23.30 -7.84 -2.53
C GLU A 113 24.67 -7.33 -3.00
N LYS A 114 24.96 -7.50 -4.27
CA LYS A 114 26.20 -7.03 -4.85
C LYS A 114 26.36 -5.51 -4.76
N GLN A 115 25.30 -4.77 -5.05
CA GLN A 115 25.29 -3.32 -4.93
C GLN A 115 25.48 -2.87 -3.47
N MET A 116 24.85 -3.55 -2.53
CA MET A 116 25.01 -3.25 -1.11
C MET A 116 26.42 -3.51 -0.62
N ILE A 117 27.06 -4.60 -1.05
CA ILE A 117 28.44 -4.93 -0.72
C ILE A 117 29.38 -3.87 -1.29
N GLU A 118 29.21 -3.46 -2.52
CA GLU A 118 30.00 -2.42 -3.17
C GLU A 118 29.84 -1.07 -2.46
N ALA A 119 28.65 -0.73 -1.99
CA ALA A 119 28.38 0.52 -1.28
C ALA A 119 29.03 0.57 0.11
N VAL A 120 29.21 -0.58 0.75
CA VAL A 120 29.81 -0.69 2.10
C VAL A 120 31.34 -0.83 2.04
N SER A 121 31.86 -1.27 0.91
CA SER A 121 33.30 -1.41 0.68
C SER A 121 33.93 -0.08 0.31
#